data_a40b719930869ccc976bdceb140ad181
#
_entry.id   a40b719930869ccc976bdceb140ad181
#
_cell.length_a   1.000
_cell.length_b   1.000
_cell.length_c   1.000
_cell.angle_alpha   90.00
_cell.angle_beta   90.00
_cell.angle_gamma   90.00
#
_symmetry.space_group_name_H-M   'P 1'
#
loop_
_entity.id
_entity.type
_entity.pdbx_description
1 polymer ?
#
loop_
_entity_poly.entity_id
_entity_poly.type
_entity_poly.pdbx_seq_one_letter_code
_entity_poly.pdbx_strand_id
1 'polypeptide(L)'
;MTAQEIVGRIQKKLQELGIAWRTQTVDTFKAGSPQTDVKGIATTGMATFDLLRRASAAGKNFVITHEPTFYNHQDQTADLETDPTYQAKQRFIKDNNLIVFRFHDHAHALQPDPLVAGSARMLGWTQYASPTEPRVYVVPATTLRELAVDVAAKLHGKAIRVAGDPDMKVTRVALGPGYGVPTLTSSVDVAVGGEAAESCGNVEYILDAAADGQKKGVILLGHMMSEDWGMKEVADWLRPLVPEIPVEWLPAGEPFITSR
;
A
#
# COMPACT_ATOMS: atom_id res chain seq x y z
N MET A 1 20.36 -14.80 11.80
CA MET A 1 19.19 -14.21 12.51
C MET A 1 17.93 -14.81 11.91
N THR A 2 17.05 -15.33 12.75
CA THR A 2 15.80 -15.93 12.30
C THR A 2 14.74 -14.86 11.96
N ALA A 3 13.72 -15.24 11.19
CA ALA A 3 12.61 -14.34 10.89
C ALA A 3 11.84 -13.93 12.16
N GLN A 4 11.73 -14.83 13.15
CA GLN A 4 11.13 -14.52 14.45
C GLN A 4 11.90 -13.43 15.22
N GLU A 5 13.23 -13.48 15.20
CA GLU A 5 14.07 -12.45 15.84
C GLU A 5 13.90 -11.09 15.16
N ILE A 6 13.75 -11.06 13.84
CA ILE A 6 13.48 -9.82 13.08
C ILE A 6 12.12 -9.24 13.47
N VAL A 7 11.08 -10.07 13.49
CA VAL A 7 9.73 -9.64 13.94
C VAL A 7 9.79 -9.15 15.39
N GLY A 8 10.56 -9.79 16.26
CA GLY A 8 10.81 -9.33 17.62
C GLY A 8 11.44 -7.92 17.69
N ARG A 9 12.38 -7.59 16.79
CA ARG A 9 12.94 -6.24 16.68
C ARG A 9 11.90 -5.21 16.19
N ILE A 10 11.04 -5.60 15.24
CA ILE A 10 9.92 -4.77 14.79
C ILE A 10 8.99 -4.47 15.97
N GLN A 11 8.56 -5.49 16.70
CA GLN A 11 7.67 -5.35 17.87
C GLN A 11 8.28 -4.45 18.95
N LYS A 12 9.56 -4.66 19.26
CA LYS A 12 10.29 -3.81 20.22
C LYS A 12 10.32 -2.36 19.76
N LYS A 13 10.61 -2.12 18.47
CA LYS A 13 10.62 -0.75 17.93
C LYS A 13 9.27 -0.08 17.98
N LEU A 14 8.19 -0.79 17.69
CA LEU A 14 6.83 -0.30 17.83
C LEU A 14 6.51 0.07 19.29
N GLN A 15 6.89 -0.79 20.23
CA GLN A 15 6.72 -0.50 21.67
C GLN A 15 7.49 0.75 22.11
N GLU A 16 8.73 0.95 21.62
CA GLU A 16 9.52 2.18 21.87
C GLU A 16 8.81 3.44 21.33
N LEU A 17 8.02 3.29 20.26
CA LEU A 17 7.20 4.36 19.68
C LEU A 17 5.83 4.50 20.35
N GLY A 18 5.55 3.74 21.42
CA GLY A 18 4.26 3.76 22.12
C GLY A 18 3.15 2.98 21.41
N ILE A 19 3.48 2.18 20.39
CA ILE A 19 2.51 1.37 19.64
C ILE A 19 2.50 -0.05 20.21
N ALA A 20 1.41 -0.41 20.89
CA ALA A 20 1.24 -1.75 21.44
C ALA A 20 0.98 -2.79 20.34
N TRP A 21 1.63 -3.95 20.43
CA TRP A 21 1.30 -5.07 19.55
C TRP A 21 -0.09 -5.62 19.88
N ARG A 22 -0.95 -5.68 18.85
CA ARG A 22 -2.35 -6.12 19.01
C ARG A 22 -2.42 -7.65 19.09
N THR A 23 -3.27 -8.17 19.95
CA THR A 23 -3.56 -9.61 20.06
C THR A 23 -4.41 -10.12 18.90
N GLN A 24 -5.29 -9.25 18.37
CA GLN A 24 -6.05 -9.50 17.15
C GLN A 24 -5.49 -8.64 16.04
N THR A 25 -4.76 -9.26 15.13
CA THR A 25 -4.10 -8.60 14.01
C THR A 25 -3.89 -9.58 12.86
N VAL A 26 -3.83 -9.03 11.65
CA VAL A 26 -3.40 -9.77 10.47
C VAL A 26 -1.87 -9.84 10.33
N ASP A 27 -1.12 -9.14 11.18
CA ASP A 27 0.35 -9.07 11.15
C ASP A 27 0.95 -10.34 11.77
N THR A 28 0.97 -11.39 10.97
CA THR A 28 1.43 -12.73 11.34
C THR A 28 2.22 -13.38 10.22
N PHE A 29 2.95 -14.43 10.53
CA PHE A 29 3.55 -15.29 9.51
C PHE A 29 2.46 -15.99 8.72
N LYS A 30 2.51 -15.85 7.39
CA LYS A 30 1.53 -16.43 6.47
C LYS A 30 2.05 -17.72 5.82
N ALA A 31 3.37 -17.84 5.66
CA ALA A 31 4.00 -19.03 5.11
C ALA A 31 5.47 -19.13 5.54
N GLY A 32 6.03 -20.32 5.47
CA GLY A 32 7.40 -20.62 5.89
C GLY A 32 7.54 -20.75 7.41
N SER A 33 8.74 -21.10 7.87
CA SER A 33 9.03 -21.25 9.30
C SER A 33 9.61 -19.95 9.89
N PRO A 34 9.04 -19.45 10.99
CA PRO A 34 9.61 -18.30 11.72
C PRO A 34 11.05 -18.52 12.21
N GLN A 35 11.48 -19.76 12.35
CA GLN A 35 12.81 -20.14 12.83
C GLN A 35 13.85 -20.24 11.70
N THR A 36 13.46 -20.00 10.45
CA THR A 36 14.39 -20.00 9.32
C THR A 36 15.33 -18.79 9.39
N ASP A 37 16.62 -19.03 9.15
CA ASP A 37 17.60 -17.97 9.03
C ASP A 37 17.35 -17.10 7.79
N VAL A 38 17.35 -15.79 8.01
CA VAL A 38 17.11 -14.79 6.98
C VAL A 38 18.41 -14.37 6.31
N LYS A 39 18.45 -14.50 4.99
CA LYS A 39 19.56 -14.08 4.13
C LYS A 39 19.37 -12.67 3.55
N GLY A 40 18.14 -12.28 3.35
CA GLY A 40 17.74 -10.97 2.85
C GLY A 40 16.25 -10.79 2.96
N ILE A 41 15.83 -9.53 3.09
CA ILE A 41 14.43 -9.12 3.24
C ILE A 41 13.97 -8.41 1.99
N ALA A 42 12.79 -8.78 1.48
CA ALA A 42 12.04 -8.02 0.50
C ALA A 42 10.80 -7.41 1.15
N THR A 43 10.56 -6.11 1.00
CA THR A 43 9.27 -5.49 1.32
C THR A 43 8.47 -5.27 0.05
N THR A 44 7.15 -5.42 0.12
CA THR A 44 6.26 -5.31 -1.05
C THR A 44 4.82 -5.00 -0.63
N GLY A 45 4.04 -4.40 -1.53
CA GLY A 45 2.61 -4.24 -1.32
C GLY A 45 1.89 -5.59 -1.29
N MET A 46 2.20 -6.51 -2.21
CA MET A 46 1.49 -7.78 -2.35
C MET A 46 2.44 -8.93 -2.71
N ALA A 47 2.43 -10.01 -1.93
CA ALA A 47 3.24 -11.20 -2.15
C ALA A 47 2.64 -12.13 -3.22
N THR A 48 2.56 -11.65 -4.48
CA THR A 48 2.13 -12.48 -5.62
C THR A 48 3.13 -13.61 -5.90
N PHE A 49 2.74 -14.61 -6.66
CA PHE A 49 3.64 -15.70 -7.05
C PHE A 49 4.84 -15.17 -7.85
N ASP A 50 4.62 -14.21 -8.76
CA ASP A 50 5.71 -13.55 -9.49
C ASP A 50 6.66 -12.79 -8.56
N LEU A 51 6.13 -12.04 -7.60
CA LEU A 51 6.96 -11.34 -6.63
C LEU A 51 7.81 -12.31 -5.81
N LEU A 52 7.25 -13.43 -5.35
CA LEU A 52 7.99 -14.44 -4.60
C LEU A 52 9.14 -15.03 -5.44
N ARG A 53 8.94 -15.23 -6.75
CA ARG A 53 10.00 -15.63 -7.69
C ARG A 53 11.11 -14.59 -7.78
N ARG A 54 10.75 -13.32 -7.94
CA ARG A 54 11.70 -12.20 -7.99
C ARG A 54 12.48 -12.06 -6.68
N ALA A 55 11.81 -12.17 -5.54
CA ALA A 55 12.46 -12.14 -4.23
C ALA A 55 13.48 -13.27 -4.06
N SER A 56 13.08 -14.51 -4.39
CA SER A 56 13.97 -15.67 -4.36
C SER A 56 15.18 -15.49 -5.28
N ALA A 57 14.97 -15.04 -6.52
CA ALA A 57 16.03 -14.79 -7.48
C ALA A 57 17.01 -13.69 -7.01
N ALA A 58 16.52 -12.70 -6.26
CA ALA A 58 17.32 -11.64 -5.63
C ALA A 58 17.98 -12.07 -4.30
N GLY A 59 17.89 -13.34 -3.92
CA GLY A 59 18.47 -13.86 -2.68
C GLY A 59 17.74 -13.40 -1.40
N LYS A 60 16.49 -12.95 -1.53
CA LYS A 60 15.64 -12.52 -0.41
C LYS A 60 14.73 -13.70 -0.04
N ASN A 61 14.95 -14.30 1.11
CA ASN A 61 14.12 -15.41 1.57
C ASN A 61 13.07 -15.00 2.62
N PHE A 62 13.06 -13.73 3.07
CA PHE A 62 12.03 -13.20 3.94
C PHE A 62 11.27 -12.07 3.23
N VAL A 63 10.00 -12.32 2.93
CA VAL A 63 9.11 -11.35 2.27
C VAL A 63 8.17 -10.75 3.31
N ILE A 64 8.25 -9.44 3.48
CA ILE A 64 7.33 -8.66 4.31
C ILE A 64 6.35 -7.98 3.38
N THR A 65 5.09 -8.44 3.41
CA THR A 65 4.01 -7.95 2.55
C THR A 65 3.02 -7.11 3.33
N HIS A 66 2.44 -6.09 2.69
CA HIS A 66 1.35 -5.32 3.29
C HIS A 66 0.02 -6.05 3.16
N GLU A 67 -0.31 -6.49 1.96
CA GLU A 67 -1.56 -7.15 1.61
C GLU A 67 -1.52 -8.68 1.77
N PRO A 68 -2.69 -9.35 1.77
CA PRO A 68 -2.78 -10.79 1.95
C PRO A 68 -1.92 -11.59 0.97
N THR A 69 -1.47 -12.75 1.43
CA THR A 69 -0.73 -13.71 0.63
C THR A 69 -1.67 -14.67 -0.12
N PHE A 70 -2.84 -14.97 0.46
CA PHE A 70 -3.75 -16.03 0.00
C PHE A 70 -5.19 -15.53 -0.22
N TYR A 71 -5.37 -14.51 -1.07
CA TYR A 71 -6.59 -14.12 -1.81
C TYR A 71 -7.78 -13.63 -0.95
N ASN A 72 -7.66 -13.52 0.37
CA ASN A 72 -8.67 -12.90 1.23
C ASN A 72 -8.01 -12.21 2.43
N HIS A 73 -8.70 -11.23 3.01
CA HIS A 73 -8.12 -10.35 4.03
C HIS A 73 -7.57 -11.10 5.26
N GLN A 74 -8.15 -12.22 5.62
CA GLN A 74 -7.71 -13.01 6.77
C GLN A 74 -6.66 -14.08 6.42
N ASP A 75 -6.29 -14.21 5.14
CA ASP A 75 -5.42 -15.28 4.63
C ASP A 75 -5.96 -16.71 4.97
N GLN A 76 -7.28 -16.87 4.97
CA GLN A 76 -7.91 -18.17 5.17
C GLN A 76 -7.69 -19.05 3.94
N THR A 77 -7.27 -20.29 4.16
CA THR A 77 -6.84 -21.19 3.08
C THR A 77 -7.63 -22.50 3.01
N ALA A 78 -8.59 -22.72 3.92
CA ALA A 78 -9.35 -23.99 3.99
C ALA A 78 -10.01 -24.38 2.66
N ASP A 79 -10.56 -23.39 1.94
CA ASP A 79 -11.24 -23.62 0.65
C ASP A 79 -10.26 -23.67 -0.55
N LEU A 80 -8.96 -23.49 -0.31
CA LEU A 80 -7.93 -23.41 -1.35
C LEU A 80 -7.09 -24.69 -1.45
N GLU A 81 -7.25 -25.65 -0.55
CA GLU A 81 -6.35 -26.80 -0.44
C GLU A 81 -6.25 -27.65 -1.72
N THR A 82 -7.33 -27.71 -2.51
CA THR A 82 -7.37 -28.40 -3.79
C THR A 82 -7.10 -27.51 -4.99
N ASP A 83 -6.95 -26.19 -4.79
CA ASP A 83 -6.67 -25.25 -5.87
C ASP A 83 -5.23 -25.40 -6.39
N PRO A 84 -5.03 -25.62 -7.70
CA PRO A 84 -3.69 -25.86 -8.26
C PRO A 84 -2.77 -24.65 -8.18
N THR A 85 -3.30 -23.41 -8.21
CA THR A 85 -2.51 -22.18 -8.12
C THR A 85 -2.01 -21.99 -6.70
N TYR A 86 -2.88 -22.18 -5.71
CA TYR A 86 -2.50 -22.17 -4.30
C TYR A 86 -1.43 -23.20 -3.99
N GLN A 87 -1.64 -24.47 -4.42
CA GLN A 87 -0.68 -25.55 -4.22
C GLN A 87 0.67 -25.25 -4.88
N ALA A 88 0.67 -24.69 -6.09
CA ALA A 88 1.91 -24.33 -6.78
C ALA A 88 2.67 -23.22 -6.02
N LYS A 89 1.96 -22.20 -5.52
CA LYS A 89 2.53 -21.11 -4.70
C LYS A 89 3.11 -21.67 -3.39
N GLN A 90 2.38 -22.55 -2.70
CA GLN A 90 2.84 -23.19 -1.46
C GLN A 90 4.09 -24.05 -1.69
N ARG A 91 4.09 -24.88 -2.74
CA ARG A 91 5.28 -25.67 -3.10
C ARG A 91 6.48 -24.78 -3.36
N PHE A 92 6.31 -23.70 -4.13
CA PHE A 92 7.40 -22.78 -4.43
C PHE A 92 7.97 -22.12 -3.16
N ILE A 93 7.12 -21.66 -2.24
CA ILE A 93 7.52 -21.11 -0.95
C ILE A 93 8.35 -22.12 -0.16
N LYS A 94 7.87 -23.35 -0.08
CA LYS A 94 8.54 -24.45 0.65
C LYS A 94 9.89 -24.81 0.02
N ASP A 95 9.92 -25.03 -1.30
CA ASP A 95 11.11 -25.52 -2.02
C ASP A 95 12.24 -24.50 -2.04
N ASN A 96 11.92 -23.20 -1.90
CA ASN A 96 12.88 -22.10 -1.84
C ASN A 96 13.13 -21.58 -0.42
N ASN A 97 12.61 -22.25 0.61
CA ASN A 97 12.73 -21.84 2.02
C ASN A 97 12.33 -20.36 2.24
N LEU A 98 11.27 -19.90 1.55
CA LEU A 98 10.76 -18.56 1.71
C LEU A 98 9.93 -18.46 2.98
N ILE A 99 9.97 -17.27 3.59
CA ILE A 99 9.13 -16.88 4.72
C ILE A 99 8.30 -15.68 4.27
N VAL A 100 7.01 -15.69 4.55
CA VAL A 100 6.13 -14.55 4.28
C VAL A 100 5.51 -14.09 5.59
N PHE A 101 5.70 -12.82 5.90
CA PHE A 101 5.12 -12.15 7.06
C PHE A 101 4.29 -10.95 6.59
N ARG A 102 3.08 -10.81 7.09
CA ARG A 102 2.24 -9.65 6.82
C ARG A 102 2.49 -8.58 7.85
N PHE A 103 2.68 -7.34 7.40
CA PHE A 103 2.86 -6.15 8.21
C PHE A 103 1.92 -5.04 7.71
N HIS A 104 0.70 -5.03 8.22
CA HIS A 104 -0.41 -4.20 7.77
C HIS A 104 -0.90 -3.28 8.89
N ASP A 105 -1.50 -3.86 9.94
CA ASP A 105 -2.17 -3.09 11.01
C ASP A 105 -1.20 -2.17 11.76
N HIS A 106 0.00 -2.69 12.04
CA HIS A 106 1.02 -1.93 12.76
C HIS A 106 1.82 -1.02 11.83
N ALA A 107 1.86 -1.29 10.51
CA ALA A 107 2.39 -0.34 9.54
C ALA A 107 1.54 0.93 9.53
N HIS A 108 0.22 0.81 9.46
CA HIS A 108 -0.70 1.93 9.54
C HIS A 108 -0.69 2.67 10.89
N ALA A 109 -0.23 2.04 11.95
CA ALA A 109 -0.12 2.67 13.27
C ALA A 109 1.13 3.56 13.41
N LEU A 110 2.12 3.42 12.52
CA LEU A 110 3.29 4.29 12.49
C LEU A 110 2.90 5.74 12.18
N GLN A 111 3.67 6.68 12.72
CA GLN A 111 3.46 8.11 12.46
C GLN A 111 4.76 8.75 11.94
N PRO A 112 4.75 9.31 10.72
CA PRO A 112 3.63 9.27 9.76
C PRO A 112 3.33 7.84 9.28
N ASP A 113 2.07 7.59 8.88
CA ASP A 113 1.67 6.35 8.20
C ASP A 113 2.51 6.17 6.92
N PRO A 114 3.35 5.12 6.81
CA PRO A 114 4.27 4.95 5.69
C PRO A 114 3.55 4.81 4.34
N LEU A 115 2.33 4.26 4.32
CA LEU A 115 1.57 4.09 3.06
C LEU A 115 1.19 5.45 2.48
N VAL A 116 0.76 6.37 3.33
CA VAL A 116 0.46 7.76 2.94
C VAL A 116 1.76 8.53 2.65
N ALA A 117 2.77 8.39 3.52
CA ALA A 117 4.02 9.12 3.40
C ALA A 117 4.80 8.77 2.12
N GLY A 118 4.82 7.48 1.73
CA GLY A 118 5.47 7.01 0.52
C GLY A 118 4.85 7.60 -0.73
N SER A 119 3.52 7.53 -0.85
CA SER A 119 2.79 8.15 -1.96
C SER A 119 2.94 9.67 -1.99
N ALA A 120 2.83 10.35 -0.84
CA ALA A 120 3.02 11.80 -0.76
C ALA A 120 4.44 12.23 -1.17
N ARG A 121 5.46 11.46 -0.78
CA ARG A 121 6.86 11.71 -1.16
C ARG A 121 7.07 11.58 -2.66
N MET A 122 6.55 10.51 -3.27
CA MET A 122 6.65 10.29 -4.71
C MET A 122 5.92 11.36 -5.52
N LEU A 123 4.80 11.83 -5.02
CA LEU A 123 4.05 12.95 -5.61
C LEU A 123 4.75 14.30 -5.43
N GLY A 124 5.73 14.41 -4.53
CA GLY A 124 6.37 15.68 -4.18
C GLY A 124 5.48 16.56 -3.30
N TRP A 125 4.53 15.96 -2.58
CA TRP A 125 3.53 16.69 -1.80
C TRP A 125 3.90 16.91 -0.33
N THR A 126 4.95 16.29 0.17
CA THR A 126 5.37 16.40 1.58
C THR A 126 5.43 17.85 2.07
N GLN A 127 5.92 18.76 1.23
CA GLN A 127 6.03 20.21 1.53
C GLN A 127 4.68 20.93 1.52
N TYR A 128 3.63 20.33 0.97
CA TYR A 128 2.29 20.89 0.83
C TYR A 128 1.31 20.34 1.87
N ALA A 129 1.79 19.54 2.83
CA ALA A 129 0.95 18.95 3.86
C ALA A 129 0.25 20.03 4.68
N SER A 130 -1.07 19.88 4.88
CA SER A 130 -1.84 20.79 5.75
C SER A 130 -1.37 20.64 7.20
N PRO A 131 -1.11 21.74 7.90
CA PRO A 131 -0.70 21.68 9.31
C PRO A 131 -1.84 21.26 10.26
N THR A 132 -3.10 21.33 9.82
CA THR A 132 -4.29 21.15 10.66
C THR A 132 -5.18 19.98 10.23
N GLU A 133 -5.07 19.53 8.98
CA GLU A 133 -5.91 18.47 8.42
C GLU A 133 -5.04 17.29 7.98
N PRO A 134 -5.08 16.16 8.68
CA PRO A 134 -4.32 14.98 8.31
C PRO A 134 -4.64 14.51 6.89
N ARG A 135 -3.63 14.05 6.15
CA ARG A 135 -3.76 13.54 4.78
C ARG A 135 -4.27 14.56 3.75
N VAL A 136 -4.38 15.85 4.09
CA VAL A 136 -4.74 16.94 3.16
C VAL A 136 -3.48 17.70 2.76
N TYR A 137 -3.39 18.02 1.47
CA TYR A 137 -2.27 18.72 0.85
C TYR A 137 -2.78 19.95 0.09
N VAL A 138 -2.14 21.12 0.31
CA VAL A 138 -2.45 22.35 -0.43
C VAL A 138 -1.45 22.48 -1.58
N VAL A 139 -1.82 21.88 -2.70
CA VAL A 139 -0.94 21.80 -3.88
C VAL A 139 -1.02 23.08 -4.72
N PRO A 140 0.00 23.39 -5.57
CA PRO A 140 -0.11 24.44 -6.56
C PRO A 140 -1.38 24.28 -7.41
N ALA A 141 -2.02 25.40 -7.74
CA ALA A 141 -3.27 25.37 -8.51
C ALA A 141 -3.09 24.63 -9.85
N THR A 142 -3.96 23.67 -10.12
CA THR A 142 -3.95 22.82 -11.31
C THR A 142 -5.40 22.50 -11.73
N THR A 143 -5.59 21.69 -12.75
CA THR A 143 -6.89 21.12 -13.10
C THR A 143 -6.98 19.65 -12.67
N LEU A 144 -8.20 19.09 -12.56
CA LEU A 144 -8.37 17.66 -12.25
C LEU A 144 -7.67 16.77 -13.29
N ARG A 145 -7.75 17.14 -14.57
CA ARG A 145 -7.07 16.44 -15.68
C ARG A 145 -5.56 16.43 -15.50
N GLU A 146 -4.95 17.59 -15.28
CA GLU A 146 -3.49 17.73 -15.10
C GLU A 146 -3.02 16.99 -13.85
N LEU A 147 -3.78 17.11 -12.75
CA LEU A 147 -3.50 16.39 -11.52
C LEU A 147 -3.52 14.87 -11.74
N ALA A 148 -4.53 14.35 -12.45
CA ALA A 148 -4.64 12.92 -12.74
C ALA A 148 -3.45 12.41 -13.57
N VAL A 149 -3.02 13.17 -14.58
CA VAL A 149 -1.84 12.85 -15.40
C VAL A 149 -0.57 12.85 -14.56
N ASP A 150 -0.37 13.86 -13.71
CA ASP A 150 0.81 13.99 -12.84
C ASP A 150 0.86 12.83 -11.82
N VAL A 151 -0.27 12.54 -11.17
CA VAL A 151 -0.40 11.43 -10.21
C VAL A 151 -0.11 10.08 -10.87
N ALA A 152 -0.70 9.82 -12.05
CA ALA A 152 -0.44 8.60 -12.81
C ALA A 152 1.04 8.44 -13.18
N ALA A 153 1.65 9.51 -13.67
CA ALA A 153 3.06 9.49 -14.08
C ALA A 153 4.00 9.23 -12.90
N LYS A 154 3.81 9.94 -11.78
CA LYS A 154 4.68 9.85 -10.61
C LYS A 154 4.55 8.54 -9.83
N LEU A 155 3.34 8.00 -9.75
CA LEU A 155 3.08 6.73 -9.07
C LEU A 155 3.11 5.52 -10.02
N HIS A 156 3.42 5.72 -11.31
CA HIS A 156 3.48 4.69 -12.34
C HIS A 156 2.15 3.94 -12.58
N GLY A 157 1.01 4.59 -12.27
CA GLY A 157 -0.32 4.03 -12.51
C GLY A 157 -0.69 4.06 -13.99
N LYS A 158 -1.10 2.92 -14.54
CA LYS A 158 -1.49 2.80 -15.96
C LYS A 158 -3.00 2.74 -16.16
N ALA A 159 -3.73 2.25 -15.17
CA ALA A 159 -5.16 2.00 -15.23
C ALA A 159 -5.93 2.82 -14.18
N ILE A 160 -5.71 4.14 -14.17
CA ILE A 160 -6.40 5.04 -13.23
C ILE A 160 -7.83 5.33 -13.66
N ARG A 161 -8.71 5.55 -12.67
CA ARG A 161 -10.09 6.01 -12.89
C ARG A 161 -10.26 7.39 -12.29
N VAL A 162 -10.96 8.28 -13.00
CA VAL A 162 -11.18 9.66 -12.57
C VAL A 162 -12.66 9.98 -12.70
N ALA A 163 -13.26 10.59 -11.67
CA ALA A 163 -14.60 11.16 -11.73
C ALA A 163 -14.56 12.62 -11.29
N GLY A 164 -15.35 13.47 -11.94
CA GLY A 164 -15.44 14.92 -11.75
C GLY A 164 -15.26 15.71 -13.05
N ASP A 165 -15.45 17.03 -12.99
CA ASP A 165 -15.20 17.93 -14.12
C ASP A 165 -13.67 18.02 -14.39
N PRO A 166 -13.19 17.56 -15.58
CA PRO A 166 -11.75 17.51 -15.84
C PRO A 166 -11.06 18.89 -15.82
N ASP A 167 -11.80 19.96 -16.07
CA ASP A 167 -11.27 21.31 -16.16
C ASP A 167 -11.49 22.12 -14.85
N MET A 168 -12.04 21.48 -13.80
CA MET A 168 -12.16 22.12 -12.49
C MET A 168 -10.82 22.47 -11.91
N LYS A 169 -10.75 23.61 -11.22
CA LYS A 169 -9.55 24.03 -10.47
C LYS A 169 -9.41 23.20 -9.20
N VAL A 170 -8.17 22.78 -8.92
CA VAL A 170 -7.80 21.98 -7.76
C VAL A 170 -6.66 22.67 -7.03
N THR A 171 -6.80 22.79 -5.73
CA THR A 171 -5.77 23.31 -4.81
C THR A 171 -5.65 22.49 -3.54
N ARG A 172 -6.72 21.78 -3.15
CA ARG A 172 -6.77 20.99 -1.91
C ARG A 172 -7.10 19.54 -2.22
N VAL A 173 -6.15 18.68 -1.94
CA VAL A 173 -6.21 17.26 -2.25
C VAL A 173 -6.10 16.44 -0.97
N ALA A 174 -7.00 15.48 -0.79
CA ALA A 174 -6.88 14.48 0.27
C ALA A 174 -6.29 13.18 -0.30
N LEU A 175 -5.33 12.56 0.40
CA LEU A 175 -4.64 11.35 -0.03
C LEU A 175 -4.91 10.19 0.95
N GLY A 176 -5.41 9.06 0.42
CA GLY A 176 -5.65 7.85 1.20
C GLY A 176 -5.46 6.59 0.37
N PRO A 177 -4.30 5.90 0.52
CA PRO A 177 -4.03 4.65 -0.17
C PRO A 177 -5.00 3.53 0.19
N GLY A 178 -5.03 2.47 -0.62
CA GLY A 178 -5.87 1.29 -0.43
C GLY A 178 -7.35 1.61 -0.48
N TYR A 179 -8.12 1.07 0.45
CA TYR A 179 -9.52 1.43 0.72
C TYR A 179 -9.68 2.73 1.52
N GLY A 180 -8.56 3.32 1.92
CA GLY A 180 -8.53 4.51 2.78
C GLY A 180 -8.81 5.83 2.06
N VAL A 181 -9.47 5.82 0.90
CA VAL A 181 -9.81 7.04 0.14
C VAL A 181 -10.61 7.99 1.04
N PRO A 182 -10.10 9.19 1.35
CA PRO A 182 -10.79 10.10 2.25
C PRO A 182 -12.14 10.52 1.70
N THR A 183 -13.14 10.60 2.57
CA THR A 183 -14.43 11.16 2.21
C THR A 183 -14.27 12.63 1.80
N LEU A 184 -14.85 12.98 0.66
CA LEU A 184 -14.88 14.37 0.21
C LEU A 184 -15.69 15.21 1.19
N THR A 185 -15.14 16.36 1.52
CA THR A 185 -15.76 17.39 2.36
C THR A 185 -15.80 18.70 1.61
N SER A 186 -16.46 19.71 2.17
CA SER A 186 -16.50 21.04 1.58
C SER A 186 -15.10 21.66 1.40
N SER A 187 -14.13 21.28 2.26
CA SER A 187 -12.76 21.82 2.25
C SER A 187 -11.82 21.14 1.27
N VAL A 188 -12.20 19.98 0.69
CA VAL A 188 -11.35 19.19 -0.22
C VAL A 188 -11.92 19.24 -1.63
N ASP A 189 -11.08 19.56 -2.63
CA ASP A 189 -11.47 19.58 -4.03
C ASP A 189 -11.47 18.19 -4.65
N VAL A 190 -10.40 17.41 -4.37
CA VAL A 190 -10.17 16.09 -4.95
C VAL A 190 -9.68 15.10 -3.89
N ALA A 191 -10.24 13.89 -3.89
CA ALA A 191 -9.68 12.76 -3.16
C ALA A 191 -8.85 11.89 -4.09
N VAL A 192 -7.64 11.51 -3.67
CA VAL A 192 -6.75 10.60 -4.38
C VAL A 192 -6.54 9.36 -3.53
N GLY A 193 -6.73 8.19 -4.11
CA GLY A 193 -6.58 6.95 -3.35
C GLY A 193 -6.51 5.69 -4.20
N GLY A 194 -6.65 4.54 -3.55
CA GLY A 194 -6.56 3.25 -4.20
C GLY A 194 -7.84 2.88 -4.93
N GLU A 195 -8.86 2.51 -4.20
CA GLU A 195 -10.12 2.05 -4.76
C GLU A 195 -11.33 2.46 -3.92
N ALA A 196 -12.47 2.64 -4.58
CA ALA A 196 -13.75 2.93 -3.96
C ALA A 196 -14.88 2.30 -4.79
N ALA A 197 -15.97 1.95 -4.11
CA ALA A 197 -17.19 1.54 -4.78
C ALA A 197 -17.85 2.76 -5.49
N GLU A 198 -18.48 2.50 -6.62
CA GLU A 198 -19.22 3.55 -7.37
C GLU A 198 -20.52 3.91 -6.68
N SER A 199 -21.17 2.92 -6.08
CA SER A 199 -22.51 3.03 -5.47
C SER A 199 -22.53 3.61 -4.05
N CYS A 200 -21.38 3.96 -3.50
CA CYS A 200 -21.31 4.60 -2.18
C CYS A 200 -20.01 5.41 -2.06
N GLY A 201 -20.06 6.45 -1.25
CA GLY A 201 -18.90 7.28 -0.98
C GLY A 201 -18.66 8.35 -2.05
N ASN A 202 -17.39 8.55 -2.40
CA ASN A 202 -16.98 9.73 -3.16
C ASN A 202 -17.55 9.81 -4.58
N VAL A 203 -17.73 8.70 -5.29
CA VAL A 203 -18.23 8.74 -6.68
C VAL A 203 -19.68 9.22 -6.73
N GLU A 204 -20.53 8.64 -5.88
CA GLU A 204 -21.94 9.08 -5.73
C GLU A 204 -22.00 10.56 -5.30
N TYR A 205 -21.22 10.94 -4.27
CA TYR A 205 -21.14 12.34 -3.82
C TYR A 205 -20.73 13.31 -4.94
N ILE A 206 -19.78 12.93 -5.81
CA ILE A 206 -19.33 13.76 -6.94
C ILE A 206 -20.45 13.98 -7.95
N LEU A 207 -21.23 12.94 -8.25
CA LEU A 207 -22.35 13.04 -9.18
C LEU A 207 -23.43 13.99 -8.64
N ASP A 208 -23.74 13.92 -7.36
CA ASP A 208 -24.69 14.81 -6.70
C ASP A 208 -24.15 16.24 -6.61
N ALA A 209 -22.89 16.40 -6.25
CA ALA A 209 -22.23 17.71 -6.21
C ALA A 209 -22.23 18.39 -7.59
N ALA A 210 -21.98 17.63 -8.66
CA ALA A 210 -22.03 18.14 -10.03
C ALA A 210 -23.44 18.58 -10.43
N ALA A 211 -24.48 17.83 -10.03
CA ALA A 211 -25.88 18.19 -10.27
C ALA A 211 -26.28 19.48 -9.54
N ASP A 212 -25.67 19.77 -8.38
CA ASP A 212 -25.85 20.98 -7.59
C ASP A 212 -24.90 22.13 -8.01
N GLY A 213 -24.14 21.97 -9.09
CA GLY A 213 -23.19 22.96 -9.60
C GLY A 213 -21.90 23.10 -8.82
N GLN A 214 -21.63 22.20 -7.87
CA GLN A 214 -20.38 22.12 -7.15
C GLN A 214 -19.34 21.31 -7.95
N LYS A 215 -18.06 21.59 -7.69
CA LYS A 215 -16.94 20.93 -8.39
C LYS A 215 -16.14 20.09 -7.42
N LYS A 216 -16.23 18.79 -7.52
CA LYS A 216 -15.49 17.80 -6.76
C LYS A 216 -14.94 16.72 -7.68
N GLY A 217 -13.85 16.07 -7.28
CA GLY A 217 -13.24 15.00 -8.07
C GLY A 217 -12.64 13.88 -7.22
N VAL A 218 -12.46 12.72 -7.85
CA VAL A 218 -11.71 11.60 -7.30
C VAL A 218 -10.79 11.00 -8.35
N ILE A 219 -9.60 10.59 -7.91
CA ILE A 219 -8.63 9.85 -8.72
C ILE A 219 -8.36 8.52 -8.00
N LEU A 220 -8.66 7.42 -8.66
CA LEU A 220 -8.47 6.06 -8.14
C LEU A 220 -7.34 5.37 -8.91
N LEU A 221 -6.29 5.03 -8.19
CA LEU A 221 -5.04 4.44 -8.71
C LEU A 221 -5.08 2.92 -8.82
N GLY A 222 -6.04 2.28 -8.16
CA GLY A 222 -5.97 0.88 -7.79
C GLY A 222 -5.23 0.67 -6.47
N HIS A 223 -5.63 -0.36 -5.72
CA HIS A 223 -5.16 -0.63 -4.37
C HIS A 223 -3.63 -0.68 -4.31
N MET A 224 -3.05 -1.61 -5.06
CA MET A 224 -1.60 -1.83 -5.06
C MET A 224 -0.79 -0.59 -5.46
N MET A 225 -1.20 0.09 -6.51
CA MET A 225 -0.45 1.25 -7.01
C MET A 225 -0.44 2.41 -6.02
N SER A 226 -1.47 2.49 -5.16
CA SER A 226 -1.56 3.52 -4.13
C SER A 226 -0.73 3.23 -2.88
N GLU A 227 -0.38 1.95 -2.61
CA GLU A 227 0.29 1.50 -1.39
C GLU A 227 1.74 1.06 -1.58
N ASP A 228 2.10 0.64 -2.78
CA ASP A 228 3.39 0.00 -3.04
C ASP A 228 4.59 0.91 -2.66
N TRP A 229 4.46 2.22 -2.87
CA TRP A 229 5.46 3.20 -2.44
C TRP A 229 5.61 3.31 -0.92
N GLY A 230 4.56 3.01 -0.19
CA GLY A 230 4.62 2.93 1.27
C GLY A 230 5.48 1.76 1.75
N MET A 231 5.52 0.66 1.00
CA MET A 231 6.38 -0.46 1.35
C MET A 231 7.87 -0.17 1.08
N LYS A 232 8.18 0.83 0.26
CA LYS A 232 9.52 1.40 0.17
C LYS A 232 9.89 2.15 1.45
N GLU A 233 8.97 2.95 2.02
CA GLU A 233 9.17 3.61 3.32
C GLU A 233 9.36 2.56 4.45
N VAL A 234 8.60 1.46 4.41
CA VAL A 234 8.77 0.34 5.35
C VAL A 234 10.17 -0.29 5.20
N ALA A 235 10.71 -0.45 3.97
CA ALA A 235 12.08 -0.92 3.78
C ALA A 235 13.09 0.04 4.43
N ASP A 236 12.94 1.33 4.21
CA ASP A 236 13.83 2.36 4.76
C ASP A 236 13.76 2.39 6.30
N TRP A 237 12.57 2.20 6.87
CA TRP A 237 12.36 2.09 8.32
C TRP A 237 12.96 0.81 8.92
N LEU A 238 12.94 -0.31 8.19
CA LEU A 238 13.48 -1.59 8.65
C LEU A 238 15.01 -1.64 8.66
N ARG A 239 15.69 -1.01 7.69
CA ARG A 239 17.15 -1.10 7.55
C ARG A 239 17.93 -0.82 8.84
N PRO A 240 17.65 0.24 9.61
CA PRO A 240 18.36 0.48 10.87
C PRO A 240 18.03 -0.54 11.96
N LEU A 241 16.94 -1.30 11.86
CA LEU A 241 16.57 -2.33 12.83
C LEU A 241 17.31 -3.64 12.60
N VAL A 242 17.76 -3.89 11.37
CA VAL A 242 18.42 -5.13 10.94
C VAL A 242 19.64 -4.85 10.05
N PRO A 243 20.63 -4.07 10.54
CA PRO A 243 21.77 -3.63 9.72
C PRO A 243 22.62 -4.78 9.20
N GLU A 244 22.47 -5.97 9.77
CA GLU A 244 23.21 -7.18 9.37
C GLU A 244 22.60 -7.87 8.13
N ILE A 245 21.38 -7.50 7.73
CA ILE A 245 20.64 -8.17 6.66
C ILE A 245 20.24 -7.16 5.58
N PRO A 246 20.50 -7.44 4.30
CA PRO A 246 20.09 -6.54 3.23
C PRO A 246 18.57 -6.47 3.10
N VAL A 247 18.01 -5.26 3.14
CA VAL A 247 16.59 -4.97 2.96
C VAL A 247 16.37 -4.23 1.64
N GLU A 248 15.50 -4.76 0.80
CA GLU A 248 15.17 -4.22 -0.51
C GLU A 248 13.66 -4.12 -0.69
N TRP A 249 13.18 -3.01 -1.24
CA TRP A 249 11.82 -2.90 -1.73
C TRP A 249 11.71 -3.50 -3.12
N LEU A 250 10.79 -4.44 -3.29
CA LEU A 250 10.45 -5.02 -4.58
C LEU A 250 9.01 -4.61 -4.92
N PRO A 251 8.79 -3.76 -5.93
CA PRO A 251 7.45 -3.30 -6.25
C PRO A 251 6.55 -4.45 -6.74
N ALA A 252 5.31 -4.46 -6.26
CA ALA A 252 4.29 -5.40 -6.73
C ALA A 252 3.91 -5.11 -8.18
N GLY A 253 3.88 -3.83 -8.56
CA GLY A 253 3.59 -3.35 -9.90
C GLY A 253 2.10 -3.26 -10.21
N GLU A 254 1.77 -2.63 -11.34
CA GLU A 254 0.40 -2.44 -11.82
C GLU A 254 -0.19 -3.76 -12.33
N PRO A 255 -1.25 -4.31 -11.68
CA PRO A 255 -1.85 -5.58 -12.09
C PRO A 255 -2.82 -5.44 -13.26
N PHE A 256 -3.31 -4.21 -13.53
CA PHE A 256 -4.30 -3.97 -14.57
C PHE A 256 -3.66 -3.51 -15.87
N ILE A 257 -4.31 -3.86 -16.96
CA ILE A 257 -3.99 -3.37 -18.30
C ILE A 257 -5.12 -2.47 -18.80
N THR A 258 -4.81 -1.51 -19.64
CA THR A 258 -5.83 -0.74 -20.36
C THR A 258 -6.32 -1.55 -21.56
N SER A 259 -7.58 -1.36 -21.94
CA SER A 259 -8.20 -2.05 -23.08
C SER A 259 -7.75 -1.54 -24.47
N ARG A 260 -6.63 -0.79 -24.53
CA ARG A 260 -6.06 -0.23 -25.78
C ARG A 260 -4.75 -0.89 -26.10
#